data_cab1768e5768e671b95d21fe5ad3aa42
#
_entry.id   cab1768e5768e671b95d21fe5ad3aa42
#
_cell.length_a   1.000
_cell.length_b   1.000
_cell.length_c   1.000
_cell.angle_alpha   90.00
_cell.angle_beta   90.00
_cell.angle_gamma   90.00
#
_symmetry.space_group_name_H-M   'P 1'
#
loop_
_entity.id
_entity.type
_entity.pdbx_description
1 polymer ?
#
loop_
_entity_poly.entity_id
_entity_poly.type
_entity_poly.pdbx_seq_one_letter_code
_entity_poly.pdbx_strand_id
1 'polypeptide(L)'
;MYADDAVIFIKPAGRDINNLALILKNFGEVTGLTTNLLKTSVTPISCEGMNLDDILAGFPVMRTSFPTKYLGLPLTVRRLRKSDFQPLLEKATSKLAGWHGRHLTQAGRVCLTKSVLSSLPVYLLSVLKAPKDVLDELDKARKKFLWADDRTLMVAWAF
;
A
#
# COMPACT_ATOMS: atom_id res chain seq x y z
N MET A 1 6.41 10.54 10.70
CA MET A 1 5.83 9.60 11.67
C MET A 1 4.34 9.78 11.57
N TYR A 2 3.61 8.78 11.13
CA TYR A 2 2.13 8.84 11.01
C TYR A 2 1.58 8.33 12.34
N ALA A 3 1.37 9.25 13.29
CA ALA A 3 1.00 8.93 14.68
C ALA A 3 -0.52 8.81 14.87
N ASP A 4 -1.28 9.12 13.82
CA ASP A 4 -2.74 9.22 13.80
C ASP A 4 -3.43 7.95 13.26
N ASP A 5 -2.73 7.11 12.51
CA ASP A 5 -3.28 5.85 12.01
C ASP A 5 -2.95 4.68 12.94
N ALA A 6 -3.96 3.97 13.44
CA ALA A 6 -3.82 2.78 14.27
C ALA A 6 -4.52 1.56 13.66
N VAL A 7 -3.92 0.38 13.79
CA VAL A 7 -4.56 -0.91 13.49
C VAL A 7 -4.73 -1.68 14.78
N ILE A 8 -5.95 -2.10 15.06
CA ILE A 8 -6.30 -2.81 16.28
C ILE A 8 -6.86 -4.17 15.90
N PHE A 9 -6.29 -5.25 16.46
CA PHE A 9 -6.81 -6.61 16.29
C PHE A 9 -7.60 -7.01 17.54
N ILE A 10 -8.89 -7.31 17.35
CA ILE A 10 -9.80 -7.70 18.43
C ILE A 10 -10.57 -8.95 18.05
N LYS A 11 -11.10 -9.67 19.04
CA LYS A 11 -12.02 -10.77 18.80
C LYS A 11 -13.39 -10.22 18.36
N PRO A 12 -14.09 -10.89 17.45
CA PRO A 12 -15.41 -10.47 16.97
C PRO A 12 -16.50 -10.79 18.01
N ALA A 13 -16.41 -10.18 19.18
CA ALA A 13 -17.38 -10.30 20.26
C ALA A 13 -17.92 -8.93 20.62
N GLY A 14 -19.22 -8.80 20.80
CA GLY A 14 -19.86 -7.51 21.10
C GLY A 14 -19.28 -6.84 22.36
N ARG A 15 -18.89 -7.65 23.38
CA ARG A 15 -18.22 -7.15 24.57
C ARG A 15 -16.89 -6.44 24.25
N ASP A 16 -16.07 -7.05 23.37
CA ASP A 16 -14.75 -6.51 23.06
C ASP A 16 -14.86 -5.23 22.21
N ILE A 17 -15.84 -5.17 21.32
CA ILE A 17 -16.15 -3.98 20.54
C ILE A 17 -16.67 -2.85 21.42
N ASN A 18 -17.56 -3.13 22.38
CA ASN A 18 -18.02 -2.14 23.33
C ASN A 18 -16.89 -1.62 24.22
N ASN A 19 -15.99 -2.49 24.65
CA ASN A 19 -14.79 -2.09 25.40
C ASN A 19 -13.90 -1.19 24.58
N LEU A 20 -13.66 -1.51 23.28
CA LEU A 20 -12.91 -0.65 22.38
C LEU A 20 -13.57 0.72 22.23
N ALA A 21 -14.88 0.77 22.02
CA ALA A 21 -15.62 2.03 21.93
C ALA A 21 -15.46 2.89 23.18
N LEU A 22 -15.53 2.26 24.37
CA LEU A 22 -15.31 2.93 25.63
C LEU A 22 -13.89 3.46 25.79
N ILE A 23 -12.88 2.67 25.42
CA ILE A 23 -11.47 3.08 25.46
C ILE A 23 -11.24 4.29 24.54
N LEU A 24 -11.76 4.26 23.30
CA LEU A 24 -11.62 5.36 22.36
C LEU A 24 -12.34 6.63 22.84
N LYS A 25 -13.50 6.48 23.47
CA LYS A 25 -14.23 7.59 24.08
C LYS A 25 -13.42 8.22 25.22
N ASN A 26 -12.97 7.41 26.18
CA ASN A 26 -12.17 7.90 27.32
C ASN A 26 -10.86 8.56 26.85
N PHE A 27 -10.21 7.98 25.84
CA PHE A 27 -9.03 8.59 25.23
C PHE A 27 -9.34 9.99 24.67
N GLY A 28 -10.46 10.12 23.97
CA GLY A 28 -10.92 11.40 23.44
C GLY A 28 -11.20 12.45 24.53
N GLU A 29 -11.84 12.03 25.62
CA GLU A 29 -12.15 12.92 26.76
C GLU A 29 -10.89 13.42 27.47
N VAL A 30 -9.85 12.56 27.58
CA VAL A 30 -8.60 12.91 28.26
C VAL A 30 -7.67 13.74 27.37
N THR A 31 -7.58 13.40 26.08
CA THR A 31 -6.59 13.99 25.17
C THR A 31 -7.13 15.10 24.27
N GLY A 32 -8.46 15.21 24.15
CA GLY A 32 -9.12 16.07 23.17
C GLY A 32 -9.08 15.54 21.72
N LEU A 33 -8.50 14.34 21.50
CA LEU A 33 -8.36 13.72 20.17
C LEU A 33 -9.50 12.72 19.94
N THR A 34 -10.42 13.01 19.05
CA THR A 34 -11.55 12.14 18.76
C THR A 34 -11.28 11.25 17.54
N THR A 35 -11.68 9.99 17.65
CA THR A 35 -11.58 9.04 16.52
C THR A 35 -12.62 9.38 15.45
N ASN A 36 -12.17 9.50 14.19
CA ASN A 36 -13.06 9.72 13.07
C ASN A 36 -13.66 8.40 12.57
N LEU A 37 -14.86 8.07 13.00
CA LEU A 37 -15.54 6.83 12.63
C LEU A 37 -15.87 6.74 11.13
N LEU A 38 -16.01 7.87 10.43
CA LEU A 38 -16.23 7.88 8.98
C LEU A 38 -15.00 7.42 8.18
N LYS A 39 -13.80 7.59 8.76
CA LYS A 39 -12.53 7.11 8.18
C LYS A 39 -12.11 5.75 8.74
N THR A 40 -12.75 5.31 9.80
CA THR A 40 -12.47 4.02 10.42
C THR A 40 -13.15 2.90 9.65
N SER A 41 -12.44 1.82 9.42
CA SER A 41 -12.98 0.64 8.74
C SER A 41 -12.71 -0.63 9.54
N VAL A 42 -13.62 -1.58 9.43
CA VAL A 42 -13.49 -2.92 10.00
C VAL A 42 -13.31 -3.94 8.87
N THR A 43 -12.30 -4.77 8.99
CA THR A 43 -12.03 -5.85 8.04
C THR A 43 -12.11 -7.19 8.78
N PRO A 44 -13.14 -8.01 8.53
CA PRO A 44 -13.31 -9.30 9.18
C PRO A 44 -12.18 -10.28 8.77
N ILE A 45 -11.68 -11.04 9.74
CA ILE A 45 -10.70 -12.11 9.54
C ILE A 45 -11.28 -13.40 10.09
N SER A 46 -11.53 -14.39 9.23
CA SER A 46 -12.04 -15.71 9.61
C SER A 46 -13.33 -15.65 10.47
N CYS A 47 -14.24 -14.73 10.11
CA CYS A 47 -15.52 -14.52 10.80
C CYS A 47 -16.68 -15.22 10.07
N GLU A 48 -16.42 -16.36 9.40
CA GLU A 48 -17.45 -17.11 8.68
C GLU A 48 -18.52 -17.62 9.64
N GLY A 49 -19.81 -17.39 9.30
CA GLY A 49 -20.95 -17.82 10.11
C GLY A 49 -21.29 -16.90 11.30
N MET A 50 -20.60 -15.78 11.50
CA MET A 50 -20.92 -14.82 12.55
C MET A 50 -21.80 -13.68 12.01
N ASN A 51 -22.82 -13.28 12.78
CA ASN A 51 -23.62 -12.11 12.47
C ASN A 51 -22.88 -10.83 12.89
N LEU A 52 -22.06 -10.30 11.95
CA LEU A 52 -21.28 -9.10 12.19
C LEU A 52 -22.14 -7.83 12.33
N ASP A 53 -23.37 -7.83 11.81
CA ASP A 53 -24.27 -6.69 11.94
C ASP A 53 -24.69 -6.50 13.40
N ASP A 54 -25.03 -7.56 14.09
CA ASP A 54 -25.38 -7.50 15.50
C ASP A 54 -24.18 -7.13 16.38
N ILE A 55 -23.00 -7.67 16.03
CA ILE A 55 -21.77 -7.44 16.77
C ILE A 55 -21.31 -5.97 16.63
N LEU A 56 -21.50 -5.37 15.47
CA LEU A 56 -21.09 -3.98 15.15
C LEU A 56 -22.21 -2.95 15.35
N ALA A 57 -23.39 -3.35 15.81
CA ALA A 57 -24.56 -2.46 15.93
C ALA A 57 -24.29 -1.18 16.75
N GLY A 58 -23.40 -1.24 17.74
CA GLY A 58 -22.98 -0.09 18.55
C GLY A 58 -21.77 0.68 18.02
N PHE A 59 -21.20 0.29 16.87
CA PHE A 59 -19.98 0.88 16.32
C PHE A 59 -20.12 1.12 14.82
N PRO A 60 -20.67 2.27 14.40
CA PRO A 60 -21.01 2.56 13.01
C PRO A 60 -19.76 2.84 12.18
N VAL A 61 -19.11 1.80 11.69
CA VAL A 61 -17.90 1.86 10.88
C VAL A 61 -18.10 1.18 9.52
N MET A 62 -17.36 1.62 8.51
CA MET A 62 -17.39 1.04 7.19
C MET A 62 -16.78 -0.37 7.21
N ARG A 63 -17.43 -1.33 6.55
CA ARG A 63 -16.86 -2.66 6.33
C ARG A 63 -16.01 -2.67 5.07
N THR A 64 -14.84 -3.24 5.18
CA THR A 64 -13.93 -3.45 4.06
C THR A 64 -13.49 -4.91 4.01
N SER A 65 -12.92 -5.31 2.88
CA SER A 65 -12.34 -6.63 2.68
C SER A 65 -10.87 -6.51 2.34
N PHE A 66 -10.11 -7.58 2.60
CA PHE A 66 -8.72 -7.65 2.16
C PHE A 66 -8.58 -7.77 0.62
N PRO A 67 -7.54 -7.15 0.03
CA PRO A 67 -6.46 -6.38 0.66
C PRO A 67 -6.89 -4.96 1.02
N THR A 68 -6.56 -4.50 2.22
CA THR A 68 -6.71 -3.10 2.62
C THR A 68 -5.37 -2.38 2.64
N LYS A 69 -5.37 -1.05 2.69
CA LYS A 69 -4.13 -0.27 2.76
C LYS A 69 -3.91 0.25 4.18
N TYR A 70 -2.69 0.07 4.68
CA TYR A 70 -2.24 0.66 5.93
C TYR A 70 -0.90 1.35 5.72
N LEU A 71 -0.81 2.64 6.01
CA LEU A 71 0.37 3.48 5.75
C LEU A 71 0.91 3.37 4.31
N GLY A 72 0.00 3.21 3.35
CA GLY A 72 0.37 3.06 1.93
C GLY A 72 0.84 1.66 1.53
N LEU A 73 0.90 0.71 2.47
CA LEU A 73 1.25 -0.69 2.23
C LEU A 73 0.00 -1.57 2.13
N PRO A 74 0.01 -2.61 1.28
CA PRO A 74 -1.07 -3.58 1.25
C PRO A 74 -1.03 -4.47 2.50
N LEU A 75 -2.10 -4.43 3.28
CA LEU A 75 -2.33 -5.33 4.41
C LEU A 75 -3.20 -6.50 3.94
N THR A 76 -2.71 -7.72 4.10
CA THR A 76 -3.43 -8.95 3.70
C THR A 76 -3.22 -10.05 4.73
N VAL A 77 -4.20 -10.95 4.84
CA VAL A 77 -4.07 -12.18 5.66
C VAL A 77 -3.25 -13.24 4.93
N ARG A 78 -3.28 -13.22 3.61
CA ARG A 78 -2.55 -14.17 2.76
C ARG A 78 -1.16 -13.66 2.38
N ARG A 79 -0.32 -14.57 1.91
CA ARG A 79 0.95 -14.20 1.29
C ARG A 79 0.70 -13.28 0.08
N LEU A 80 1.44 -12.19 0.01
CA LEU A 80 1.37 -11.22 -1.09
C LEU A 80 1.74 -11.89 -2.43
N ARG A 81 0.94 -11.59 -3.44
CA ARG A 81 1.15 -12.04 -4.83
C ARG A 81 1.68 -10.88 -5.68
N LYS A 82 2.14 -11.18 -6.88
CA LYS A 82 2.59 -10.17 -7.85
C LYS A 82 1.54 -9.08 -8.09
N SER A 83 0.25 -9.44 -8.16
CA SER A 83 -0.86 -8.49 -8.32
C SER A 83 -0.92 -7.41 -7.23
N ASP A 84 -0.49 -7.72 -6.00
CA ASP A 84 -0.52 -6.77 -4.90
C ASP A 84 0.60 -5.71 -5.01
N PHE A 85 1.61 -5.98 -5.85
CA PHE A 85 2.71 -5.07 -6.17
C PHE A 85 2.48 -4.29 -7.49
N GLN A 86 1.37 -4.55 -8.19
CA GLN A 86 1.05 -3.88 -9.45
C GLN A 86 1.09 -2.34 -9.34
N PRO A 87 0.55 -1.70 -8.28
CA PRO A 87 0.63 -0.24 -8.14
C PRO A 87 2.07 0.29 -8.04
N LEU A 88 3.01 -0.51 -7.50
CA LEU A 88 4.43 -0.17 -7.47
C LEU A 88 5.03 -0.21 -8.88
N LEU A 89 4.76 -1.28 -9.62
CA LEU A 89 5.23 -1.46 -10.98
C LEU A 89 4.70 -0.36 -11.90
N GLU A 90 3.42 -0.05 -11.81
CA GLU A 90 2.78 1.05 -12.55
C GLU A 90 3.40 2.41 -12.21
N LYS A 91 3.66 2.66 -10.93
CA LYS A 91 4.31 3.90 -10.50
C LYS A 91 5.75 4.01 -11.03
N ALA A 92 6.49 2.90 -11.06
CA ALA A 92 7.83 2.86 -11.63
C ALA A 92 7.80 3.11 -13.14
N THR A 93 6.91 2.43 -13.87
CA THR A 93 6.77 2.58 -15.33
C THR A 93 6.26 3.96 -15.72
N SER A 94 5.29 4.53 -14.99
CA SER A 94 4.78 5.88 -15.25
C SER A 94 5.85 6.96 -15.06
N LYS A 95 6.74 6.80 -14.07
CA LYS A 95 7.89 7.70 -13.90
C LYS A 95 8.86 7.59 -15.08
N LEU A 96 9.14 6.38 -15.56
CA LEU A 96 9.99 6.16 -16.72
C LEU A 96 9.39 6.76 -18.00
N ALA A 97 8.07 6.62 -18.19
CA ALA A 97 7.37 7.18 -19.34
C ALA A 97 7.38 8.72 -19.35
N GLY A 98 7.29 9.34 -18.17
CA GLY A 98 7.36 10.81 -18.04
C GLY A 98 8.75 11.38 -18.30
N TRP A 99 9.80 10.58 -18.24
CA TRP A 99 11.15 11.03 -18.53
C TRP A 99 11.45 10.90 -20.03
N HIS A 100 11.65 12.01 -20.69
CA HIS A 100 12.02 12.05 -22.09
C HIS A 100 13.48 11.60 -22.24
N GLY A 101 13.70 10.27 -22.18
CA GLY A 101 15.05 9.66 -22.21
C GLY A 101 15.90 10.11 -23.39
N ARG A 102 15.27 10.56 -24.50
CA ARG A 102 15.95 11.11 -25.68
C ARG A 102 16.81 12.34 -25.38
N HIS A 103 16.45 13.12 -24.38
CA HIS A 103 17.16 14.34 -23.99
C HIS A 103 18.13 14.14 -22.83
N LEU A 104 18.24 12.91 -22.33
CA LEU A 104 19.09 12.57 -21.19
C LEU A 104 20.39 11.91 -21.67
N THR A 105 21.50 12.44 -21.20
CA THR A 105 22.80 11.77 -21.34
C THR A 105 22.81 10.47 -20.52
N GLN A 106 23.73 9.56 -20.81
CA GLN A 106 23.89 8.32 -20.04
C GLN A 106 24.08 8.62 -18.54
N ALA A 107 24.86 9.63 -18.19
CA ALA A 107 25.04 10.06 -16.80
C ALA A 107 23.72 10.51 -16.15
N GLY A 108 22.88 11.26 -16.88
CA GLY A 108 21.54 11.66 -16.44
C GLY A 108 20.62 10.46 -16.19
N ARG A 109 20.62 9.47 -17.07
CA ARG A 109 19.85 8.23 -16.90
C ARG A 109 20.30 7.44 -15.66
N VAL A 110 21.61 7.32 -15.44
CA VAL A 110 22.17 6.70 -14.23
C VAL A 110 21.74 7.44 -12.97
N CYS A 111 21.82 8.76 -12.98
CA CYS A 111 21.41 9.59 -11.85
C CYS A 111 19.92 9.37 -11.50
N LEU A 112 19.02 9.44 -12.48
CA LEU A 112 17.59 9.21 -12.27
C LEU A 112 17.26 7.79 -11.83
N THR A 113 17.94 6.78 -12.37
CA THR A 113 17.77 5.39 -11.95
C THR A 113 18.16 5.22 -10.48
N LYS A 114 19.27 5.79 -10.06
CA LYS A 114 19.73 5.69 -8.66
C LYS A 114 18.86 6.50 -7.71
N SER A 115 18.54 7.75 -8.03
CA SER A 115 17.84 8.64 -7.10
C SER A 115 16.34 8.37 -7.01
N VAL A 116 15.68 8.01 -8.10
CA VAL A 116 14.23 7.85 -8.14
C VAL A 116 13.81 6.39 -8.22
N LEU A 117 14.25 5.63 -9.24
CA LEU A 117 13.80 4.25 -9.41
C LEU A 117 14.28 3.31 -8.31
N SER A 118 15.44 3.58 -7.72
CA SER A 118 15.93 2.78 -6.60
C SER A 118 15.23 3.14 -5.29
N SER A 119 14.80 4.40 -5.12
CA SER A 119 14.10 4.84 -3.91
C SER A 119 12.62 4.44 -3.86
N LEU A 120 11.95 4.32 -5.02
CA LEU A 120 10.53 3.98 -5.09
C LEU A 120 10.15 2.71 -4.32
N PRO A 121 10.85 1.57 -4.50
CA PRO A 121 10.49 0.34 -3.83
C PRO A 121 11.03 0.22 -2.41
N VAL A 122 11.94 1.10 -1.96
CA VAL A 122 12.64 0.95 -0.68
C VAL A 122 11.66 0.83 0.48
N TYR A 123 10.71 1.75 0.58
CA TYR A 123 9.73 1.75 1.67
C TYR A 123 8.91 0.45 1.70
N LEU A 124 8.43 0.01 0.55
CA LEU A 124 7.61 -1.20 0.44
C LEU A 124 8.46 -2.46 0.69
N LEU A 125 9.66 -2.53 0.14
CA LEU A 125 10.57 -3.68 0.29
C LEU A 125 11.23 -3.76 1.66
N SER A 126 11.30 -2.65 2.41
CA SER A 126 11.80 -2.68 3.80
C SER A 126 10.84 -3.38 4.76
N VAL A 127 9.54 -3.40 4.42
CA VAL A 127 8.48 -4.01 5.26
C VAL A 127 7.99 -5.33 4.70
N LEU A 128 7.87 -5.42 3.36
CA LEU A 128 7.23 -6.54 2.68
C LEU A 128 8.26 -7.34 1.86
N LYS A 129 8.17 -8.66 1.96
CA LYS A 129 8.95 -9.56 1.11
C LYS A 129 8.29 -9.68 -0.27
N ALA A 130 8.87 -9.02 -1.27
CA ALA A 130 8.37 -9.13 -2.64
C ALA A 130 8.72 -10.49 -3.27
N PRO A 131 7.84 -11.04 -4.12
CA PRO A 131 8.17 -12.15 -4.98
C PRO A 131 9.32 -11.79 -5.93
N LYS A 132 10.12 -12.80 -6.31
CA LYS A 132 11.27 -12.61 -7.20
C LYS A 132 10.87 -12.00 -8.55
N ASP A 133 9.73 -12.40 -9.08
CA ASP A 133 9.19 -11.91 -10.36
C ASP A 133 8.98 -10.39 -10.37
N VAL A 134 8.57 -9.81 -9.24
CA VAL A 134 8.40 -8.35 -9.08
C VAL A 134 9.75 -7.63 -9.12
N LEU A 135 10.76 -8.20 -8.46
CA LEU A 135 12.11 -7.65 -8.46
C LEU A 135 12.74 -7.72 -9.84
N ASP A 136 12.59 -8.85 -10.51
CA ASP A 136 13.08 -9.06 -11.88
C ASP A 136 12.43 -8.08 -12.87
N GLU A 137 11.13 -7.77 -12.70
CA GLU A 137 10.41 -6.83 -13.53
C GLU A 137 10.87 -5.39 -13.31
N LEU A 138 11.08 -4.99 -12.05
CA LEU A 138 11.69 -3.69 -11.72
C LEU A 138 13.10 -3.55 -12.31
N ASP A 139 13.91 -4.61 -12.24
CA ASP A 139 15.26 -4.59 -12.79
C ASP A 139 15.27 -4.58 -14.30
N LYS A 140 14.34 -5.28 -14.95
CA LYS A 140 14.13 -5.18 -16.41
C LYS A 140 13.78 -3.75 -16.82
N ALA A 141 12.85 -3.10 -16.08
CA ALA A 141 12.47 -1.72 -16.35
C ALA A 141 13.67 -0.76 -16.20
N ARG A 142 14.47 -0.93 -15.15
CA ARG A 142 15.71 -0.14 -14.91
C ARG A 142 16.73 -0.33 -16.04
N LYS A 143 17.02 -1.59 -16.39
CA LYS A 143 17.96 -1.92 -17.45
C LYS A 143 17.50 -1.35 -18.80
N LYS A 144 16.22 -1.49 -19.13
CA LYS A 144 15.63 -0.94 -20.35
C LYS A 144 15.81 0.58 -20.41
N PHE A 145 15.59 1.30 -19.33
CA PHE A 145 15.76 2.76 -19.28
C PHE A 145 17.23 3.17 -19.40
N LEU A 146 18.13 2.46 -18.72
CA LEU A 146 19.57 2.76 -18.74
C LEU A 146 20.20 2.55 -20.14
N TRP A 147 19.79 1.46 -20.81
CA TRP A 147 20.42 1.00 -22.07
C TRP A 147 19.53 1.26 -23.30
N ALA A 148 18.45 2.02 -23.14
CA ALA A 148 17.60 2.36 -24.27
C ALA A 148 18.36 3.24 -25.27
N ASP A 149 18.53 2.72 -26.48
CA ASP A 149 18.99 3.49 -27.61
C ASP A 149 17.86 4.41 -28.11
N ASP A 150 18.17 5.58 -28.68
CA ASP A 150 17.18 6.59 -29.10
C ASP A 150 16.06 6.06 -30.00
N ARG A 151 16.33 4.95 -30.71
CA ARG A 151 15.38 4.29 -31.62
C ARG A 151 14.39 3.35 -30.90
N THR A 152 14.72 2.84 -29.73
CA THR A 152 13.94 1.77 -29.04
C THR A 152 12.86 2.36 -28.11
N LEU A 153 12.98 3.61 -27.70
CA LEU A 153 12.02 4.26 -26.79
C LEU A 153 10.67 4.57 -27.45
N MET A 154 10.61 4.64 -28.80
CA MET A 154 9.36 4.97 -29.51
C MET A 154 8.40 3.78 -29.69
N VAL A 155 8.83 2.54 -29.56
CA VAL A 155 8.03 1.35 -29.89
C VAL A 155 7.50 0.60 -28.65
N ALA A 156 7.90 0.98 -27.45
CA ALA A 156 7.72 0.16 -26.25
C ALA A 156 6.46 0.44 -25.43
N TRP A 157 5.56 1.31 -25.86
CA TRP A 157 4.42 1.77 -25.05
C TRP A 157 3.05 1.57 -25.71
N ALA A 158 2.93 0.66 -26.66
CA ALA A 158 1.64 0.19 -27.13
C ALA A 158 1.24 -1.05 -26.29
N PHE A 159 0.44 -0.81 -25.24
CA PHE A 159 -0.38 -1.82 -24.57
C PHE A 159 -1.82 -1.34 -24.61
#